data_1d11f5273bdbfb4977886308069a879b
#
_entry.id   1d11f5273bdbfb4977886308069a879b
#
_cell.length_a   1.000
_cell.length_b   1.000
_cell.length_c   1.000
_cell.angle_alpha   90.00
_cell.angle_beta   90.00
_cell.angle_gamma   90.00
#
_symmetry.space_group_name_H-M   'P 1'
#
loop_
_entity.id
_entity.type
_entity.pdbx_description
1 polymer ?
#
loop_
_entity_poly.entity_id
_entity_poly.type
_entity_poly.pdbx_seq_one_letter_code
_entity_poly.pdbx_strand_id
1 'polypeptide(L)'
;MTMPRLGTPLVPRVMKIGSSQNSIRIARGASRSFCRHDVNGPAPGLMQRSIVVTAVMLATALAADAAHAQFPPERATNLKVLPTSISMDSLVNTMAGFTRALGVRCGYCHVGPEGRALDQYEFAKDEKATKEKARAMLRMVAAINDDHLAKLAMRRTPPISVTCATCHRGIAQPRPLQQVLLGAYDAGGTDSLVNAYRALRARYYGAAAYDFGEVPLADVASSIGERGKLADAVRIHVLNTEMSPTSGFALRQASAAQLALGDTVAAIASLERALTLNPNDGQSKRSLDTLRKKP
;
A
#
# COMPACT_ATOMS: atom_id res chain seq x y z
N MET A 1 14.66 56.13 -1.30
CA MET A 1 14.97 54.71 -1.56
C MET A 1 13.63 53.94 -1.57
N THR A 2 13.14 53.65 -2.77
CA THR A 2 11.78 53.13 -3.03
C THR A 2 11.87 51.64 -3.19
N MET A 3 11.09 50.88 -2.37
CA MET A 3 10.99 49.42 -2.48
C MET A 3 10.09 49.01 -3.68
N PRO A 4 10.43 47.95 -4.43
CA PRO A 4 9.57 47.40 -5.48
C PRO A 4 8.48 46.50 -4.90
N ARG A 5 7.27 46.61 -5.47
CA ARG A 5 6.07 45.83 -5.12
C ARG A 5 6.20 44.38 -5.57
N LEU A 6 5.84 43.47 -4.67
CA LEU A 6 5.69 42.04 -4.95
C LEU A 6 4.46 41.78 -5.82
N GLY A 7 4.68 41.08 -6.93
CA GLY A 7 3.64 40.64 -7.85
C GLY A 7 2.81 39.49 -7.27
N THR A 8 1.50 39.55 -7.49
CA THR A 8 0.49 38.54 -7.14
C THR A 8 0.72 37.21 -7.89
N PRO A 9 0.53 36.04 -7.25
CA PRO A 9 0.61 34.75 -7.94
C PRO A 9 -0.66 34.47 -8.74
N LEU A 10 -0.45 34.02 -9.98
CA LEU A 10 -1.48 33.51 -10.89
C LEU A 10 -2.07 32.19 -10.37
N VAL A 11 -3.39 32.15 -10.16
CA VAL A 11 -4.17 30.97 -9.84
C VAL A 11 -4.46 30.19 -11.13
N PRO A 12 -4.19 28.88 -11.21
CA PRO A 12 -4.56 28.10 -12.40
C PRO A 12 -6.07 27.82 -12.45
N ARG A 13 -6.62 28.07 -13.63
CA ARG A 13 -8.02 27.94 -14.02
C ARG A 13 -8.46 26.47 -13.99
N VAL A 14 -9.44 26.14 -13.15
CA VAL A 14 -10.05 24.81 -13.07
C VAL A 14 -10.91 24.59 -14.32
N MET A 15 -10.61 23.56 -15.10
CA MET A 15 -11.44 23.07 -16.21
C MET A 15 -12.69 22.39 -15.65
N LYS A 16 -13.88 22.93 -16.02
CA LYS A 16 -15.17 22.29 -15.76
C LYS A 16 -15.35 21.11 -16.73
N ILE A 17 -15.46 19.91 -16.17
CA ILE A 17 -15.89 18.72 -16.91
C ILE A 17 -17.41 18.74 -16.97
N GLY A 18 -17.96 18.78 -18.19
CA GLY A 18 -19.40 18.79 -18.44
C GLY A 18 -20.04 17.46 -18.11
N SER A 19 -21.11 17.49 -17.32
CA SER A 19 -22.00 16.37 -17.04
C SER A 19 -22.93 16.14 -18.25
N SER A 20 -22.76 14.99 -18.91
CA SER A 20 -23.71 14.49 -19.91
C SER A 20 -24.89 13.84 -19.20
N GLN A 21 -26.04 14.49 -19.23
CA GLN A 21 -27.32 13.92 -18.79
C GLN A 21 -27.89 13.09 -19.94
N ASN A 22 -27.94 11.78 -19.80
CA ASN A 22 -28.68 10.89 -20.69
C ASN A 22 -30.15 10.84 -20.23
N SER A 23 -31.01 11.55 -20.95
CA SER A 23 -32.47 11.53 -20.75
C SER A 23 -33.06 10.27 -21.40
N ILE A 24 -33.55 9.35 -20.61
CA ILE A 24 -34.37 8.23 -21.10
C ILE A 24 -35.82 8.75 -21.31
N ARG A 25 -36.23 8.78 -22.56
CA ARG A 25 -37.62 9.07 -22.96
C ARG A 25 -38.48 7.83 -22.74
N ILE A 26 -39.45 7.93 -21.84
CA ILE A 26 -40.54 6.95 -21.70
C ILE A 26 -41.61 7.30 -22.71
N ALA A 27 -41.82 6.42 -23.67
CA ALA A 27 -42.93 6.53 -24.62
C ALA A 27 -44.25 6.12 -23.94
N ARG A 28 -45.20 7.06 -23.87
CA ARG A 28 -46.61 6.78 -23.55
C ARG A 28 -47.34 6.39 -24.84
N GLY A 29 -47.80 5.13 -24.90
CA GLY A 29 -48.73 4.69 -25.92
C GLY A 29 -50.04 4.32 -25.24
N ALA A 30 -51.08 5.11 -25.53
CA ALA A 30 -52.47 4.81 -25.14
C ALA A 30 -53.12 3.88 -26.18
N SER A 31 -53.90 2.93 -25.75
CA SER A 31 -55.13 2.59 -26.43
C SER A 31 -56.08 1.76 -25.53
N ARG A 32 -57.27 2.29 -25.43
CA ARG A 32 -58.43 1.69 -24.75
C ARG A 32 -58.96 0.53 -25.60
N SER A 33 -59.37 -0.55 -24.94
CA SER A 33 -60.47 -1.40 -25.42
C SER A 33 -61.21 -1.93 -24.22
N PHE A 34 -62.45 -1.54 -24.14
CA PHE A 34 -63.48 -1.95 -23.21
C PHE A 34 -64.03 -3.30 -23.71
N CYS A 35 -63.89 -4.37 -22.94
CA CYS A 35 -64.73 -5.55 -23.06
C CYS A 35 -65.31 -5.88 -21.67
N ARG A 36 -66.59 -5.61 -21.57
CA ARG A 36 -67.45 -6.15 -20.52
C ARG A 36 -67.53 -7.66 -20.69
N HIS A 37 -67.21 -8.41 -19.66
CA HIS A 37 -67.64 -9.79 -19.53
C HIS A 37 -68.25 -10.01 -18.14
N ASP A 38 -69.38 -10.66 -18.18
CA ASP A 38 -70.32 -10.95 -17.11
C ASP A 38 -69.69 -11.67 -15.92
N VAL A 39 -70.14 -11.22 -14.75
CA VAL A 39 -69.82 -11.79 -13.44
C VAL A 39 -70.83 -12.87 -13.14
N ASN A 40 -70.54 -14.13 -13.47
CA ASN A 40 -71.20 -15.28 -12.84
C ASN A 40 -70.25 -16.49 -12.89
N GLY A 41 -69.30 -16.52 -11.95
CA GLY A 41 -68.49 -17.69 -11.67
C GLY A 41 -68.77 -18.19 -10.23
N PRO A 42 -68.76 -19.50 -9.97
CA PRO A 42 -69.05 -20.05 -8.66
C PRO A 42 -68.00 -19.62 -7.63
N ALA A 43 -68.42 -19.43 -6.39
CA ALA A 43 -67.58 -19.07 -5.26
C ALA A 43 -66.40 -20.06 -5.11
N PRO A 44 -65.16 -19.58 -4.83
CA PRO A 44 -64.00 -20.45 -4.67
C PRO A 44 -64.20 -21.41 -3.52
N GLY A 45 -64.15 -22.73 -3.82
CA GLY A 45 -64.35 -23.80 -2.86
C GLY A 45 -63.29 -23.79 -1.74
N LEU A 46 -63.60 -24.42 -0.62
CA LEU A 46 -62.75 -24.58 0.56
C LEU A 46 -61.31 -25.04 0.27
N MET A 47 -61.11 -25.74 -0.83
CA MET A 47 -59.81 -26.27 -1.26
C MET A 47 -58.85 -25.18 -1.71
N GLN A 48 -59.34 -24.06 -2.29
CA GLN A 48 -58.50 -22.93 -2.74
C GLN A 48 -58.02 -22.08 -1.56
N ARG A 49 -58.78 -22.02 -0.47
CA ARG A 49 -58.37 -21.32 0.77
C ARG A 49 -57.22 -22.04 1.49
N SER A 50 -57.22 -23.39 1.47
CA SER A 50 -56.15 -24.18 2.09
C SER A 50 -54.81 -23.99 1.36
N ILE A 51 -54.80 -23.94 0.03
CA ILE A 51 -53.58 -23.74 -0.77
C ILE A 51 -52.97 -22.36 -0.53
N VAL A 52 -53.79 -21.32 -0.43
CA VAL A 52 -53.30 -19.96 -0.16
C VAL A 52 -52.72 -19.83 1.25
N VAL A 53 -53.35 -20.42 2.26
CA VAL A 53 -52.82 -20.40 3.63
C VAL A 53 -51.52 -21.20 3.75
N THR A 54 -51.40 -22.34 3.07
CA THR A 54 -50.19 -23.16 3.05
C THR A 54 -49.04 -22.42 2.33
N ALA A 55 -49.32 -21.73 1.23
CA ALA A 55 -48.33 -20.95 0.49
C ALA A 55 -47.83 -19.73 1.27
N VAL A 56 -48.70 -19.05 2.02
CA VAL A 56 -48.32 -17.93 2.90
C VAL A 56 -47.51 -18.43 4.09
N MET A 57 -47.86 -19.57 4.71
CA MET A 57 -47.07 -20.16 5.78
C MET A 57 -45.70 -20.67 5.30
N LEU A 58 -45.58 -21.18 4.07
CA LEU A 58 -44.30 -21.59 3.49
C LEU A 58 -43.42 -20.38 3.11
N ALA A 59 -44.04 -19.29 2.66
CA ALA A 59 -43.34 -18.06 2.34
C ALA A 59 -42.77 -17.34 3.60
N THR A 60 -43.47 -17.42 4.72
CA THR A 60 -42.99 -16.89 6.01
C THR A 60 -41.89 -17.76 6.66
N ALA A 61 -41.85 -19.06 6.36
CA ALA A 61 -40.80 -19.97 6.85
C ALA A 61 -39.48 -19.82 6.04
N LEU A 62 -39.52 -19.27 4.83
CA LEU A 62 -38.37 -18.99 3.98
C LEU A 62 -37.74 -17.58 4.21
N ALA A 63 -38.40 -16.74 4.97
CA ALA A 63 -37.79 -15.54 5.55
C ALA A 63 -37.04 -15.92 6.85
N ALA A 64 -36.19 -16.97 6.79
CA ALA A 64 -35.18 -17.18 7.79
C ALA A 64 -34.23 -15.98 7.66
N ASP A 65 -34.36 -15.06 8.60
CA ASP A 65 -33.48 -13.93 8.79
C ASP A 65 -32.03 -14.38 8.54
N ALA A 66 -31.43 -13.89 7.47
CA ALA A 66 -30.00 -13.74 7.45
C ALA A 66 -29.70 -12.74 8.56
N ALA A 67 -29.62 -13.22 9.80
CA ALA A 67 -29.21 -12.44 10.96
C ALA A 67 -27.83 -11.89 10.60
N HIS A 68 -27.82 -10.67 10.11
CA HIS A 68 -26.55 -9.96 9.91
C HIS A 68 -25.87 -9.92 11.27
N ALA A 69 -24.74 -10.61 11.35
CA ALA A 69 -23.97 -10.66 12.59
C ALA A 69 -23.65 -9.22 13.00
N GLN A 70 -24.16 -8.82 14.16
CA GLN A 70 -23.93 -7.47 14.71
C GLN A 70 -22.41 -7.25 14.86
N PHE A 71 -21.90 -6.12 14.37
CA PHE A 71 -20.51 -5.75 14.57
C PHE A 71 -20.44 -4.50 15.50
N PRO A 72 -19.59 -4.52 16.54
CA PRO A 72 -18.81 -5.68 17.01
C PRO A 72 -19.71 -6.78 17.62
N PRO A 73 -19.28 -8.07 17.56
CA PRO A 73 -20.03 -9.14 18.23
C PRO A 73 -20.01 -8.94 19.75
N GLU A 74 -21.00 -9.44 20.47
CA GLU A 74 -21.08 -9.29 21.93
C GLU A 74 -19.87 -9.92 22.65
N ARG A 75 -19.34 -11.00 22.10
CA ARG A 75 -18.19 -11.72 22.65
C ARG A 75 -17.22 -12.13 21.56
N ALA A 76 -15.93 -12.02 21.86
CA ALA A 76 -14.89 -12.58 21.04
C ALA A 76 -14.82 -14.10 21.25
N THR A 77 -14.83 -14.83 20.15
CA THR A 77 -14.60 -16.28 20.12
C THR A 77 -13.29 -16.59 19.43
N ASN A 78 -12.68 -17.76 19.75
CA ASN A 78 -11.44 -18.23 19.12
C ASN A 78 -10.20 -17.32 19.40
N LEU A 79 -10.10 -16.73 20.59
CA LEU A 79 -8.90 -16.04 21.05
C LEU A 79 -7.85 -17.09 21.48
N LYS A 80 -6.70 -17.17 20.76
CA LYS A 80 -5.63 -18.15 21.02
C LYS A 80 -4.34 -17.52 21.57
N VAL A 81 -4.18 -16.20 21.47
CA VAL A 81 -2.99 -15.46 21.91
C VAL A 81 -3.36 -14.25 22.75
N LEU A 82 -4.38 -13.52 22.36
CA LEU A 82 -4.87 -12.38 23.13
C LEU A 82 -5.65 -12.88 24.37
N PRO A 83 -5.63 -12.13 25.49
CA PRO A 83 -6.35 -12.51 26.70
C PRO A 83 -7.84 -12.71 26.44
N THR A 84 -8.42 -13.77 27.00
CA THR A 84 -9.86 -14.05 26.88
C THR A 84 -10.72 -13.00 27.60
N SER A 85 -10.14 -12.24 28.54
CA SER A 85 -10.75 -11.13 29.27
C SER A 85 -10.70 -9.79 28.53
N ILE A 86 -10.12 -9.74 27.30
CA ILE A 86 -10.04 -8.49 26.53
C ILE A 86 -11.44 -7.95 26.22
N SER A 87 -11.69 -6.66 26.49
CA SER A 87 -12.93 -6.02 26.10
C SER A 87 -13.06 -5.94 24.58
N MET A 88 -14.30 -5.92 24.05
CA MET A 88 -14.53 -5.82 22.62
C MET A 88 -13.93 -4.56 22.00
N ASP A 89 -14.04 -3.40 22.68
CA ASP A 89 -13.43 -2.16 22.21
C ASP A 89 -11.91 -2.26 22.13
N SER A 90 -11.28 -2.86 23.15
CA SER A 90 -9.82 -3.08 23.13
C SER A 90 -9.40 -4.06 22.04
N LEU A 91 -10.21 -5.09 21.78
CA LEU A 91 -9.95 -6.05 20.71
C LEU A 91 -10.06 -5.37 19.34
N VAL A 92 -11.12 -4.60 19.09
CA VAL A 92 -11.31 -3.85 17.82
C VAL A 92 -10.18 -2.85 17.62
N ASN A 93 -9.77 -2.12 18.64
CA ASN A 93 -8.64 -1.19 18.59
C ASN A 93 -7.32 -1.91 18.31
N THR A 94 -7.11 -3.09 18.89
CA THR A 94 -5.95 -3.94 18.61
C THR A 94 -5.92 -4.38 17.14
N MET A 95 -7.05 -4.86 16.60
CA MET A 95 -7.17 -5.25 15.19
C MET A 95 -6.96 -4.04 14.26
N ALA A 96 -7.50 -2.88 14.58
CA ALA A 96 -7.23 -1.63 13.84
C ALA A 96 -5.74 -1.24 13.91
N GLY A 97 -5.07 -1.50 15.04
CA GLY A 97 -3.61 -1.36 15.17
C GLY A 97 -2.86 -2.26 14.19
N PHE A 98 -3.27 -3.51 14.04
CA PHE A 98 -2.64 -4.44 13.07
C PHE A 98 -2.84 -4.00 11.63
N THR A 99 -4.05 -3.57 11.25
CA THR A 99 -4.31 -3.09 9.89
C THR A 99 -3.43 -1.89 9.54
N ARG A 100 -3.26 -0.94 10.46
CA ARG A 100 -2.36 0.21 10.26
C ARG A 100 -0.89 -0.22 10.18
N ALA A 101 -0.45 -1.09 11.10
CA ALA A 101 0.94 -1.54 11.15
C ALA A 101 1.37 -2.32 9.90
N LEU A 102 0.45 -3.10 9.32
CA LEU A 102 0.72 -3.93 8.15
C LEU A 102 0.29 -3.28 6.80
N GLY A 103 -0.45 -2.18 6.83
CA GLY A 103 -0.99 -1.55 5.62
C GLY A 103 -2.02 -2.41 4.89
N VAL A 104 -2.82 -3.20 5.64
CA VAL A 104 -3.80 -4.15 5.09
C VAL A 104 -5.21 -3.86 5.63
N ARG A 105 -6.22 -4.54 5.09
CA ARG A 105 -7.61 -4.51 5.57
C ARG A 105 -7.97 -5.79 6.32
N CYS A 106 -9.14 -5.81 6.97
CA CYS A 106 -9.64 -6.94 7.77
C CYS A 106 -9.65 -8.25 6.98
N GLY A 107 -10.02 -8.19 5.69
CA GLY A 107 -10.04 -9.33 4.78
C GLY A 107 -8.69 -9.99 4.53
N TYR A 108 -7.58 -9.35 4.87
CA TYR A 108 -6.25 -9.98 4.78
C TYR A 108 -6.10 -11.17 5.74
N CYS A 109 -6.67 -11.07 6.95
CA CYS A 109 -6.59 -12.09 8.00
C CYS A 109 -7.92 -12.82 8.26
N HIS A 110 -9.06 -12.20 7.95
CA HIS A 110 -10.37 -12.75 8.25
C HIS A 110 -11.14 -13.11 6.98
N VAL A 111 -11.98 -14.15 7.06
CA VAL A 111 -12.86 -14.56 5.99
C VAL A 111 -13.99 -13.56 5.85
N GLY A 112 -14.22 -13.07 4.64
CA GLY A 112 -15.27 -12.12 4.33
C GLY A 112 -15.04 -11.47 2.98
N PRO A 113 -16.06 -10.86 2.38
CA PRO A 113 -15.96 -10.19 1.07
C PRO A 113 -15.25 -8.85 1.21
N GLU A 114 -14.30 -8.55 0.30
CA GLU A 114 -13.57 -7.28 0.31
C GLU A 114 -14.50 -6.08 0.10
N GLY A 115 -14.26 -5.02 0.87
CA GLY A 115 -15.00 -3.75 0.76
C GLY A 115 -16.43 -3.79 1.27
N ARG A 116 -16.87 -4.90 1.88
CA ARG A 116 -18.20 -5.05 2.49
C ARG A 116 -18.22 -4.62 3.96
N ALA A 117 -19.44 -4.52 4.50
CA ALA A 117 -19.65 -4.20 5.91
C ALA A 117 -19.03 -5.27 6.83
N LEU A 118 -18.58 -4.87 8.01
CA LEU A 118 -17.84 -5.73 8.93
C LEU A 118 -18.69 -6.86 9.52
N ASP A 119 -20.01 -6.72 9.55
CA ASP A 119 -20.98 -7.73 9.95
C ASP A 119 -20.98 -8.97 9.02
N GLN A 120 -20.41 -8.84 7.82
CA GLN A 120 -20.29 -9.95 6.85
C GLN A 120 -19.00 -10.75 6.99
N TYR A 121 -18.16 -10.43 7.96
CA TYR A 121 -16.90 -11.13 8.19
C TYR A 121 -17.02 -12.21 9.26
N GLU A 122 -16.45 -13.37 8.98
CA GLU A 122 -16.38 -14.50 9.90
C GLU A 122 -15.08 -14.42 10.73
N PHE A 123 -15.06 -13.48 11.69
CA PHE A 123 -13.86 -13.18 12.47
C PHE A 123 -13.28 -14.35 13.25
N ALA A 124 -14.11 -15.33 13.63
CA ALA A 124 -13.69 -16.51 14.39
C ALA A 124 -13.01 -17.57 13.53
N LYS A 125 -13.28 -17.65 12.22
CA LYS A 125 -12.72 -18.68 11.34
C LYS A 125 -11.20 -18.57 11.18
N ASP A 126 -10.53 -19.70 11.10
CA ASP A 126 -9.06 -19.82 10.95
C ASP A 126 -8.61 -20.28 9.55
N GLU A 127 -9.46 -20.16 8.54
CA GLU A 127 -9.18 -20.62 7.17
C GLU A 127 -8.02 -19.86 6.51
N LYS A 128 -7.74 -18.61 6.92
CA LYS A 128 -6.65 -17.82 6.34
C LYS A 128 -5.34 -18.04 7.08
N ALA A 129 -4.33 -18.56 6.38
CA ALA A 129 -2.98 -18.77 6.90
C ALA A 129 -2.34 -17.48 7.46
N THR A 130 -2.73 -16.30 6.95
CA THR A 130 -2.27 -15.00 7.44
C THR A 130 -2.71 -14.73 8.88
N LYS A 131 -3.85 -15.27 9.32
CA LYS A 131 -4.32 -15.18 10.72
C LYS A 131 -3.40 -15.97 11.67
N GLU A 132 -3.01 -17.19 11.29
CA GLU A 132 -2.04 -17.98 12.07
C GLU A 132 -0.65 -17.34 12.08
N LYS A 133 -0.20 -16.78 10.96
CA LYS A 133 1.05 -16.01 10.91
C LYS A 133 1.01 -14.81 11.87
N ALA A 134 -0.12 -14.09 11.93
CA ALA A 134 -0.28 -12.98 12.87
C ALA A 134 -0.19 -13.44 14.34
N ARG A 135 -0.77 -14.60 14.68
CA ARG A 135 -0.63 -15.21 16.02
C ARG A 135 0.80 -15.56 16.36
N ALA A 136 1.56 -16.11 15.40
CA ALA A 136 2.98 -16.37 15.59
C ALA A 136 3.78 -15.08 15.80
N MET A 137 3.48 -14.02 15.03
CA MET A 137 4.13 -12.71 15.20
C MET A 137 3.80 -12.07 16.55
N LEU A 138 2.58 -12.22 17.06
CA LEU A 138 2.22 -11.73 18.40
C LEU A 138 3.06 -12.41 19.49
N ARG A 139 3.25 -13.73 19.42
CA ARG A 139 4.13 -14.45 20.38
C ARG A 139 5.58 -13.99 20.25
N MET A 140 6.07 -13.79 19.03
CA MET A 140 7.42 -13.29 18.80
C MET A 140 7.61 -11.88 19.39
N VAL A 141 6.67 -10.97 19.19
CA VAL A 141 6.73 -9.61 19.75
C VAL A 141 6.71 -9.65 21.28
N ALA A 142 5.89 -10.51 21.89
CA ALA A 142 5.88 -10.70 23.34
C ALA A 142 7.24 -11.22 23.83
N ALA A 143 7.79 -12.25 23.21
CA ALA A 143 9.10 -12.79 23.57
C ALA A 143 10.22 -11.74 23.45
N ILE A 144 10.25 -10.93 22.37
CA ILE A 144 11.24 -9.85 22.24
C ILE A 144 11.12 -8.85 23.40
N ASN A 145 9.91 -8.44 23.75
CA ASN A 145 9.71 -7.46 24.82
C ASN A 145 10.00 -8.04 26.21
N ASP A 146 9.50 -9.23 26.52
CA ASP A 146 9.49 -9.80 27.88
C ASP A 146 10.76 -10.61 28.17
N ASP A 147 11.25 -11.38 27.17
CA ASP A 147 12.41 -12.27 27.40
C ASP A 147 13.74 -11.60 27.04
N HIS A 148 13.75 -10.61 26.14
CA HIS A 148 14.98 -9.95 25.71
C HIS A 148 15.07 -8.52 26.19
N LEU A 149 14.17 -7.63 25.77
CA LEU A 149 14.26 -6.20 26.10
C LEU A 149 14.05 -5.94 27.59
N ALA A 150 13.15 -6.67 28.26
CA ALA A 150 12.92 -6.51 29.68
C ALA A 150 14.14 -6.81 30.55
N LYS A 151 15.05 -7.67 30.07
CA LYS A 151 16.24 -8.12 30.80
C LYS A 151 17.50 -7.27 30.52
N LEU A 152 17.42 -6.28 29.63
CA LEU A 152 18.56 -5.40 29.37
C LEU A 152 18.87 -4.53 30.60
N ALA A 153 20.14 -4.50 30.98
CA ALA A 153 20.65 -3.55 31.97
C ALA A 153 20.55 -2.12 31.42
N MET A 154 20.40 -1.14 32.33
CA MET A 154 20.34 0.29 31.97
C MET A 154 19.26 0.64 30.95
N ARG A 155 18.04 0.16 31.17
CA ARG A 155 16.89 0.50 30.32
C ARG A 155 16.60 2.00 30.37
N ARG A 156 16.27 2.57 29.21
CA ARG A 156 15.81 3.96 29.09
C ARG A 156 14.45 4.13 29.80
N THR A 157 14.17 5.35 30.24
CA THR A 157 12.87 5.73 30.75
C THR A 157 12.23 6.76 29.79
N PRO A 158 11.09 6.49 29.18
CA PRO A 158 10.31 5.24 29.22
C PRO A 158 11.02 4.06 28.51
N PRO A 159 10.72 2.80 28.88
CA PRO A 159 11.38 1.63 28.28
C PRO A 159 11.00 1.50 26.80
N ILE A 160 11.96 1.09 25.99
CA ILE A 160 11.72 0.76 24.58
C ILE A 160 10.89 -0.53 24.52
N SER A 161 9.87 -0.55 23.67
CA SER A 161 9.11 -1.73 23.32
C SER A 161 8.99 -1.89 21.81
N VAL A 162 9.01 -3.14 21.37
CA VAL A 162 8.78 -3.51 19.97
C VAL A 162 7.29 -3.73 19.77
N THR A 163 6.78 -3.23 18.66
CA THR A 163 5.39 -3.41 18.21
C THR A 163 5.36 -3.93 16.78
N CYS A 164 4.20 -4.30 16.26
CA CYS A 164 4.06 -4.67 14.84
C CYS A 164 4.58 -3.56 13.91
N ALA A 165 4.28 -2.29 14.24
CA ALA A 165 4.70 -1.13 13.46
C ALA A 165 6.22 -0.92 13.45
N THR A 166 6.95 -1.38 14.46
CA THR A 166 8.41 -1.27 14.53
C THR A 166 9.09 -1.93 13.32
N CYS A 167 8.58 -3.09 12.90
CA CYS A 167 9.11 -3.84 11.76
C CYS A 167 8.32 -3.59 10.48
N HIS A 168 6.98 -3.58 10.56
CA HIS A 168 6.13 -3.56 9.37
C HIS A 168 5.97 -2.19 8.72
N ARG A 169 5.86 -1.11 9.50
CA ARG A 169 5.80 0.28 8.98
C ARG A 169 4.81 0.50 7.83
N GLY A 170 3.65 -0.17 7.88
CA GLY A 170 2.63 -0.10 6.83
C GLY A 170 2.83 -1.08 5.67
N ILE A 171 3.70 -2.09 5.83
CA ILE A 171 3.96 -3.13 4.82
C ILE A 171 3.74 -4.52 5.41
N ALA A 172 2.89 -5.32 4.78
CA ALA A 172 2.58 -6.68 5.27
C ALA A 172 3.81 -7.62 5.28
N GLN A 173 4.75 -7.42 4.39
CA GLN A 173 6.02 -8.16 4.32
C GLN A 173 7.19 -7.17 4.34
N PRO A 174 7.75 -6.86 5.52
CA PRO A 174 8.84 -5.91 5.63
C PRO A 174 10.11 -6.48 4.99
N ARG A 175 10.61 -5.79 3.98
CA ARG A 175 11.86 -6.08 3.28
C ARG A 175 12.59 -4.77 3.01
N PRO A 176 13.94 -4.74 3.07
CA PRO A 176 14.71 -3.58 2.62
C PRO A 176 14.38 -3.23 1.16
N LEU A 177 14.44 -1.94 0.81
CA LEU A 177 14.17 -1.47 -0.55
C LEU A 177 15.08 -2.16 -1.57
N GLN A 178 16.37 -2.31 -1.25
CA GLN A 178 17.35 -3.00 -2.08
C GLN A 178 16.90 -4.42 -2.44
N GLN A 179 16.43 -5.19 -1.48
CA GLN A 179 15.98 -6.56 -1.72
C GLN A 179 14.76 -6.61 -2.66
N VAL A 180 13.83 -5.67 -2.52
CA VAL A 180 12.64 -5.58 -3.39
C VAL A 180 13.06 -5.23 -4.81
N LEU A 181 13.97 -4.26 -4.96
CA LEU A 181 14.44 -3.80 -6.26
C LEU A 181 15.30 -4.84 -6.99
N LEU A 182 16.19 -5.54 -6.28
CA LEU A 182 16.95 -6.65 -6.86
C LEU A 182 16.04 -7.77 -7.32
N GLY A 183 15.00 -8.12 -6.54
CA GLY A 183 13.98 -9.09 -6.98
C GLY A 183 13.21 -8.64 -8.23
N ALA A 184 12.89 -7.35 -8.34
CA ALA A 184 12.27 -6.80 -9.55
C ALA A 184 13.22 -6.84 -10.76
N TYR A 185 14.51 -6.55 -10.55
CA TYR A 185 15.54 -6.68 -11.58
C TYR A 185 15.69 -8.12 -12.06
N ASP A 186 15.77 -9.07 -11.15
CA ASP A 186 15.92 -10.49 -11.49
C ASP A 186 14.69 -11.04 -12.25
N ALA A 187 13.51 -10.46 -12.02
CA ALA A 187 12.27 -10.85 -12.69
C ALA A 187 12.09 -10.23 -14.09
N GLY A 188 12.61 -9.02 -14.36
CA GLY A 188 12.32 -8.30 -15.60
C GLY A 188 13.33 -7.20 -15.96
N GLY A 189 14.55 -7.29 -15.45
CA GLY A 189 15.63 -6.36 -15.77
C GLY A 189 15.44 -4.94 -15.24
N THR A 190 16.20 -4.01 -15.79
CA THR A 190 16.26 -2.61 -15.35
C THR A 190 14.90 -1.90 -15.41
N ASP A 191 14.11 -2.14 -16.45
CA ASP A 191 12.81 -1.47 -16.60
C ASP A 191 11.83 -1.90 -15.52
N SER A 192 11.83 -3.19 -15.15
CA SER A 192 11.03 -3.70 -14.03
C SER A 192 11.45 -3.07 -12.70
N LEU A 193 12.75 -2.95 -12.45
CA LEU A 193 13.30 -2.28 -11.28
C LEU A 193 12.88 -0.81 -11.21
N VAL A 194 13.05 -0.05 -12.31
CA VAL A 194 12.70 1.39 -12.38
C VAL A 194 11.23 1.60 -12.10
N ASN A 195 10.36 0.77 -12.72
CA ASN A 195 8.91 0.83 -12.49
C ASN A 195 8.55 0.49 -11.04
N ALA A 196 9.17 -0.55 -10.47
CA ALA A 196 8.97 -0.92 -9.07
C ALA A 196 9.40 0.21 -8.13
N TYR A 197 10.59 0.81 -8.35
CA TYR A 197 11.06 1.93 -7.54
C TYR A 197 10.10 3.12 -7.58
N ARG A 198 9.69 3.54 -8.78
CA ARG A 198 8.76 4.67 -8.94
C ARG A 198 7.40 4.41 -8.29
N ALA A 199 6.86 3.21 -8.43
CA ALA A 199 5.60 2.81 -7.80
C ALA A 199 5.70 2.79 -6.27
N LEU A 200 6.78 2.22 -5.72
CA LEU A 200 7.03 2.21 -4.27
C LEU A 200 7.23 3.62 -3.72
N ARG A 201 7.99 4.46 -4.42
CA ARG A 201 8.21 5.86 -4.02
C ARG A 201 6.91 6.66 -4.03
N ALA A 202 6.08 6.52 -5.08
CA ALA A 202 4.78 7.19 -5.16
C ALA A 202 3.85 6.81 -4.00
N ARG A 203 3.93 5.56 -3.52
CA ARG A 203 3.06 5.05 -2.46
C ARG A 203 3.60 5.31 -1.05
N TYR A 204 4.90 5.23 -0.84
CA TYR A 204 5.50 5.15 0.50
C TYR A 204 6.49 6.26 0.83
N TYR A 205 6.75 7.22 -0.08
CA TYR A 205 7.65 8.34 0.22
C TYR A 205 7.13 9.15 1.41
N GLY A 206 7.99 9.35 2.41
CA GLY A 206 7.62 10.02 3.67
C GLY A 206 6.91 9.14 4.70
N ALA A 207 6.53 7.89 4.36
CA ALA A 207 5.84 6.98 5.29
C ALA A 207 6.81 6.14 6.16
N ALA A 208 8.12 6.33 6.05
CA ALA A 208 9.17 5.56 6.74
C ALA A 208 9.14 4.03 6.48
N ALA A 209 8.37 3.59 5.47
CA ALA A 209 8.24 2.19 5.08
C ALA A 209 9.52 1.68 4.39
N TYR A 210 10.10 2.52 3.56
CA TYR A 210 11.37 2.31 2.85
C TYR A 210 12.26 3.54 2.97
N ASP A 211 13.57 3.33 2.88
CA ASP A 211 14.55 4.39 2.70
C ASP A 211 14.65 4.72 1.20
N PHE A 212 14.21 5.92 0.83
CA PHE A 212 14.31 6.47 -0.54
C PHE A 212 15.44 7.51 -0.67
N GLY A 213 16.42 7.49 0.23
CA GLY A 213 17.66 8.24 0.07
C GLY A 213 18.51 7.71 -1.09
N GLU A 214 19.64 8.36 -1.34
CA GLU A 214 20.52 8.02 -2.46
C GLU A 214 21.29 6.69 -2.27
N VAL A 215 21.49 6.24 -1.01
CA VAL A 215 22.30 5.06 -0.73
C VAL A 215 21.65 3.76 -1.23
N PRO A 216 20.35 3.48 -0.98
CA PRO A 216 19.75 2.22 -1.41
C PRO A 216 19.80 1.98 -2.94
N LEU A 217 19.61 3.03 -3.74
CA LEU A 217 19.75 2.89 -5.21
C LEU A 217 21.21 2.72 -5.64
N ALA A 218 22.15 3.38 -4.98
CA ALA A 218 23.57 3.21 -5.25
C ALA A 218 24.03 1.78 -4.96
N ASP A 219 23.59 1.19 -3.84
CA ASP A 219 23.92 -0.19 -3.47
C ASP A 219 23.35 -1.19 -4.48
N VAL A 220 22.11 -0.98 -4.92
CA VAL A 220 21.48 -1.83 -5.97
C VAL A 220 22.26 -1.74 -7.28
N ALA A 221 22.60 -0.52 -7.72
CA ALA A 221 23.36 -0.31 -8.93
C ALA A 221 24.74 -0.98 -8.86
N SER A 222 25.43 -0.84 -7.73
CA SER A 222 26.74 -1.47 -7.50
C SER A 222 26.63 -3.00 -7.56
N SER A 223 25.65 -3.60 -6.87
CA SER A 223 25.42 -5.05 -6.90
C SER A 223 25.14 -5.58 -8.32
N ILE A 224 24.46 -4.81 -9.16
CA ILE A 224 24.18 -5.17 -10.55
C ILE A 224 25.46 -5.03 -11.41
N GLY A 225 26.25 -3.98 -11.14
CA GLY A 225 27.56 -3.78 -11.79
C GLY A 225 28.55 -4.92 -11.49
N GLU A 226 28.62 -5.39 -10.25
CA GLU A 226 29.43 -6.54 -9.82
C GLU A 226 29.04 -7.84 -10.52
N ARG A 227 27.78 -7.97 -10.97
CA ARG A 227 27.32 -9.09 -11.82
C ARG A 227 27.72 -8.92 -13.30
N GLY A 228 28.56 -7.92 -13.64
CA GLY A 228 28.98 -7.60 -14.99
C GLY A 228 27.97 -6.86 -15.86
N LYS A 229 26.87 -6.36 -15.25
CA LYS A 229 25.80 -5.64 -15.96
C LYS A 229 26.03 -4.11 -15.87
N LEU A 230 27.17 -3.64 -16.38
CA LEU A 230 27.62 -2.25 -16.24
C LEU A 230 26.64 -1.23 -16.84
N ALA A 231 26.07 -1.51 -18.02
CA ALA A 231 25.09 -0.62 -18.65
C ALA A 231 23.83 -0.46 -17.81
N ASP A 232 23.35 -1.54 -17.19
CA ASP A 232 22.20 -1.51 -16.28
C ASP A 232 22.53 -0.76 -14.99
N ALA A 233 23.73 -0.96 -14.43
CA ALA A 233 24.20 -0.23 -13.27
C ALA A 233 24.25 1.28 -13.53
N VAL A 234 24.75 1.72 -14.69
CA VAL A 234 24.75 3.13 -15.10
C VAL A 234 23.33 3.69 -15.15
N ARG A 235 22.38 2.97 -15.77
CA ARG A 235 20.97 3.41 -15.81
C ARG A 235 20.38 3.62 -14.42
N ILE A 236 20.71 2.77 -13.46
CA ILE A 236 20.20 2.88 -12.08
C ILE A 236 20.89 4.03 -11.34
N HIS A 237 22.20 4.25 -11.53
CA HIS A 237 22.88 5.42 -10.98
C HIS A 237 22.34 6.74 -11.57
N VAL A 238 22.00 6.78 -12.86
CA VAL A 238 21.33 7.93 -13.49
C VAL A 238 19.98 8.17 -12.85
N LEU A 239 19.16 7.12 -12.68
CA LEU A 239 17.90 7.24 -11.91
C LEU A 239 18.15 7.83 -10.50
N ASN A 240 19.22 7.41 -9.82
CA ASN A 240 19.54 7.93 -8.50
C ASN A 240 19.82 9.44 -8.53
N THR A 241 20.51 9.94 -9.57
CA THR A 241 20.74 11.39 -9.74
C THR A 241 19.46 12.16 -10.07
N GLU A 242 18.48 11.54 -10.72
CA GLU A 242 17.16 12.12 -10.96
C GLU A 242 16.36 12.24 -9.66
N MET A 243 16.41 11.20 -8.82
CA MET A 243 15.65 11.13 -7.55
C MET A 243 16.27 11.94 -6.44
N SER A 244 17.59 12.19 -6.50
CA SER A 244 18.40 12.94 -5.54
C SER A 244 19.23 14.02 -6.24
N PRO A 245 18.59 15.03 -6.86
CA PRO A 245 19.26 15.97 -7.80
C PRO A 245 20.30 16.87 -7.16
N THR A 246 20.30 17.00 -5.85
CA THR A 246 21.27 17.80 -5.07
C THR A 246 22.34 16.94 -4.37
N SER A 247 22.36 15.63 -4.62
CA SER A 247 23.32 14.71 -4.01
C SER A 247 24.63 14.66 -4.81
N GLY A 248 25.68 15.23 -4.27
CA GLY A 248 27.04 15.05 -4.80
C GLY A 248 27.51 13.58 -4.74
N PHE A 249 27.02 12.81 -3.75
CA PHE A 249 27.29 11.39 -3.66
C PHE A 249 26.70 10.63 -4.87
N ALA A 250 25.41 10.83 -5.18
CA ALA A 250 24.77 10.16 -6.31
C ALA A 250 25.49 10.47 -7.65
N LEU A 251 25.91 11.73 -7.82
CA LEU A 251 26.66 12.15 -9.03
C LEU A 251 28.04 11.50 -9.14
N ARG A 252 28.78 11.38 -8.02
CA ARG A 252 30.06 10.66 -8.02
C ARG A 252 29.91 9.19 -8.32
N GLN A 253 28.89 8.54 -7.77
CA GLN A 253 28.60 7.14 -8.06
C GLN A 253 28.21 6.91 -9.53
N ALA A 254 27.40 7.80 -10.10
CA ALA A 254 27.09 7.78 -11.52
C ALA A 254 28.34 7.95 -12.37
N SER A 255 29.22 8.91 -12.03
CA SER A 255 30.49 9.09 -12.74
C SER A 255 31.38 7.86 -12.69
N ALA A 256 31.52 7.21 -11.55
CA ALA A 256 32.33 6.00 -11.41
C ALA A 256 31.79 4.86 -12.27
N ALA A 257 30.47 4.66 -12.31
CA ALA A 257 29.83 3.63 -13.15
C ALA A 257 29.96 3.95 -14.65
N GLN A 258 29.77 5.20 -15.05
CA GLN A 258 29.97 5.68 -16.43
C GLN A 258 31.39 5.44 -16.91
N LEU A 259 32.38 5.73 -16.06
CA LEU A 259 33.77 5.48 -16.34
C LEU A 259 34.06 3.98 -16.48
N ALA A 260 33.51 3.13 -15.62
CA ALA A 260 33.65 1.69 -15.73
C ALA A 260 33.02 1.12 -17.02
N LEU A 261 31.96 1.78 -17.53
CA LEU A 261 31.36 1.47 -18.84
C LEU A 261 32.19 2.01 -20.03
N GLY A 262 33.20 2.89 -19.78
CA GLY A 262 33.99 3.56 -20.81
C GLY A 262 33.43 4.91 -21.27
N ASP A 263 32.33 5.36 -20.72
CA ASP A 263 31.71 6.66 -21.04
C ASP A 263 32.38 7.79 -20.22
N THR A 264 33.59 8.17 -20.67
CA THR A 264 34.38 9.24 -20.01
C THR A 264 33.69 10.61 -20.10
N VAL A 265 32.95 10.86 -21.19
CA VAL A 265 32.25 12.16 -21.38
C VAL A 265 31.14 12.32 -20.36
N ALA A 266 30.27 11.32 -20.19
CA ALA A 266 29.23 11.36 -19.18
C ALA A 266 29.81 11.40 -17.75
N ALA A 267 30.92 10.69 -17.49
CA ALA A 267 31.59 10.71 -16.19
C ALA A 267 32.10 12.10 -15.81
N ILE A 268 32.73 12.82 -16.76
CA ILE A 268 33.17 14.20 -16.57
C ILE A 268 31.98 15.11 -16.27
N ALA A 269 30.92 15.04 -17.08
CA ALA A 269 29.72 15.86 -16.88
C ALA A 269 29.09 15.64 -15.50
N SER A 270 29.07 14.41 -15.00
CA SER A 270 28.57 14.08 -13.67
C SER A 270 29.41 14.71 -12.56
N LEU A 271 30.75 14.71 -12.69
CA LEU A 271 31.65 15.36 -11.73
C LEU A 271 31.56 16.89 -11.75
N GLU A 272 31.46 17.49 -12.93
CA GLU A 272 31.25 18.93 -13.08
C GLU A 272 29.96 19.38 -12.42
N ARG A 273 28.88 18.63 -12.60
CA ARG A 273 27.62 18.88 -11.91
C ARG A 273 27.76 18.73 -10.38
N ALA A 274 28.52 17.75 -9.89
CA ALA A 274 28.80 17.61 -8.46
C ALA A 274 29.54 18.83 -7.91
N LEU A 275 30.53 19.38 -8.67
CA LEU A 275 31.27 20.58 -8.30
C LEU A 275 30.43 21.86 -8.39
N THR A 276 29.42 21.90 -9.27
CA THR A 276 28.45 23.01 -9.29
C THR A 276 27.62 23.03 -8.01
N LEU A 277 27.26 21.87 -7.47
CA LEU A 277 26.53 21.74 -6.19
C LEU A 277 27.43 22.07 -4.98
N ASN A 278 28.67 21.58 -5.00
CA ASN A 278 29.65 21.83 -3.96
C ASN A 278 31.05 22.11 -4.57
N PRO A 279 31.39 23.36 -4.77
CA PRO A 279 32.72 23.74 -5.31
C PRO A 279 33.90 23.24 -4.49
N ASN A 280 33.70 22.87 -3.23
CA ASN A 280 34.75 22.40 -2.33
C ASN A 280 34.80 20.84 -2.23
N ASP A 281 34.07 20.10 -3.07
CA ASP A 281 34.15 18.64 -3.12
C ASP A 281 35.52 18.18 -3.67
N GLY A 282 36.47 17.98 -2.74
CA GLY A 282 37.83 17.55 -3.08
C GLY A 282 37.87 16.17 -3.77
N GLN A 283 36.89 15.29 -3.57
CA GLN A 283 36.85 14.00 -4.26
C GLN A 283 36.50 14.18 -5.74
N SER A 284 35.46 14.95 -6.04
CA SER A 284 35.08 15.28 -7.42
C SER A 284 36.19 16.02 -8.15
N LYS A 285 36.88 16.97 -7.51
CA LYS A 285 38.05 17.66 -8.09
C LYS A 285 39.14 16.68 -8.51
N ARG A 286 39.60 15.84 -7.58
CA ARG A 286 40.67 14.85 -7.86
C ARG A 286 40.29 13.90 -8.98
N SER A 287 39.07 13.41 -9.00
CA SER A 287 38.58 12.50 -10.05
C SER A 287 38.56 13.22 -11.41
N LEU A 288 38.07 14.45 -11.48
CA LEU A 288 38.01 15.23 -12.71
C LEU A 288 39.40 15.55 -13.26
N ASP A 289 40.33 15.97 -12.39
CA ASP A 289 41.72 16.25 -12.75
C ASP A 289 42.42 15.00 -13.32
N THR A 290 42.12 13.82 -12.76
CA THR A 290 42.69 12.56 -13.23
C THR A 290 42.16 12.22 -14.64
N LEU A 291 40.84 12.42 -14.88
CA LEU A 291 40.22 12.14 -16.18
C LEU A 291 40.73 13.12 -17.27
N ARG A 292 40.94 14.39 -16.95
CA ARG A 292 41.42 15.40 -17.90
C ARG A 292 42.90 15.25 -18.25
N LYS A 293 43.70 14.59 -17.41
CA LYS A 293 45.12 14.30 -17.65
C LYS A 293 45.36 13.02 -18.46
N LYS A 294 44.33 12.20 -18.61
CA LYS A 294 44.41 10.96 -19.41
C LYS A 294 44.25 11.35 -20.89
N PRO A 295 45.24 11.06 -21.74
CA PRO A 295 45.19 11.38 -23.18
C PRO A 295 44.10 10.61 -23.93
#